data_4cd5c0836d1880d7b4fdc5711872425e
#
_entry.id   4cd5c0836d1880d7b4fdc5711872425e
#
_cell.length_a   1.000
_cell.length_b   1.000
_cell.length_c   1.000
_cell.angle_alpha   90.00
_cell.angle_beta   90.00
_cell.angle_gamma   90.00
#
_symmetry.space_group_name_H-M   'P 1'
#
loop_
_entity.id
_entity.type
_entity.pdbx_description
1 polymer ?
#
loop_
_entity_poly.entity_id
_entity_poly.type
_entity_poly.pdbx_seq_one_letter_code
_entity_poly.pdbx_strand_id
1 'polypeptide(L)'
;WNQYNRMPHDTFNWRGMDGTEILTHFITTPEPWSEPGSWFYTYNGRLTPKTVKGVWDAYTDKNLTKDLLVSYGFGDGGGGVNREMLEYRRRLDKMPGLPNVKTGKAGEYFKCLREKVENTNEYVHTWDGELYLEYHRGTYTSQAYTKMMNRRLELLYRETEWLGAMTALNNKDFGVYPSTNLTKGWKTILRHQFHDIIPGSSITEVYEDTKVEYREAEEIALKEQENFKSSLVKENENTWTVIN
;
A
#
# COMPACT_ATOMS: atom_id res chain seq x y z
N TRP A 1 15.03 -6.81 -1.25
CA TRP A 1 14.85 -8.27 -1.18
C TRP A 1 14.12 -8.78 -2.41
N ASN A 2 14.45 -9.96 -2.86
CA ASN A 2 13.79 -10.67 -3.96
C ASN A 2 14.10 -12.19 -3.88
N GLN A 3 13.72 -12.96 -4.90
CA GLN A 3 13.98 -14.40 -4.94
C GLN A 3 15.47 -14.79 -4.96
N TYR A 4 16.37 -13.87 -5.29
CA TYR A 4 17.82 -14.06 -5.30
C TYR A 4 18.52 -13.45 -4.08
N ASN A 5 18.01 -12.31 -3.60
CA ASN A 5 18.49 -11.59 -2.43
C ASN A 5 17.47 -11.74 -1.30
N ARG A 6 17.50 -12.88 -0.65
CA ARG A 6 16.48 -13.31 0.29
C ARG A 6 16.73 -12.80 1.69
N MET A 7 15.64 -12.38 2.37
CA MET A 7 15.67 -12.15 3.82
C MET A 7 16.02 -13.45 4.55
N PRO A 8 16.97 -13.43 5.50
CA PRO A 8 17.40 -14.65 6.19
C PRO A 8 16.37 -15.21 7.17
N HIS A 9 15.39 -14.40 7.59
CA HIS A 9 14.34 -14.75 8.53
C HIS A 9 12.96 -14.47 7.95
N ASP A 10 12.00 -15.33 8.20
CA ASP A 10 10.59 -15.15 7.82
C ASP A 10 9.75 -14.63 8.99
N THR A 11 10.25 -14.79 10.24
CA THR A 11 9.60 -14.27 11.45
C THR A 11 10.61 -13.48 12.27
N PHE A 12 10.34 -12.19 12.47
CA PHE A 12 11.27 -11.26 13.11
C PHE A 12 10.55 -10.02 13.65
N ASN A 13 11.23 -9.24 14.48
CA ASN A 13 10.79 -7.89 14.82
C ASN A 13 11.33 -6.89 13.81
N TRP A 14 10.46 -6.09 13.23
CA TRP A 14 10.86 -4.99 12.35
C TRP A 14 10.84 -3.68 13.11
N ARG A 15 12.01 -3.03 13.16
CA ARG A 15 12.20 -1.78 13.89
C ARG A 15 12.07 -0.58 12.96
N GLY A 16 11.22 0.37 13.34
CA GLY A 16 11.09 1.67 12.68
C GLY A 16 12.19 2.66 13.11
N MET A 17 12.25 3.80 12.42
CA MET A 17 13.25 4.84 12.68
C MET A 17 13.16 5.46 14.08
N ASP A 18 11.99 5.42 14.69
CA ASP A 18 11.72 5.88 16.06
C ASP A 18 12.01 4.83 17.14
N GLY A 19 12.50 3.66 16.74
CA GLY A 19 12.77 2.51 17.62
C GLY A 19 11.55 1.63 17.92
N THR A 20 10.36 1.97 17.42
CA THR A 20 9.17 1.12 17.59
C THR A 20 9.35 -0.18 16.82
N GLU A 21 9.01 -1.31 17.46
CA GLU A 21 9.10 -2.64 16.86
C GLU A 21 7.72 -3.26 16.64
N ILE A 22 7.56 -3.91 15.49
CA ILE A 22 6.39 -4.73 15.18
C ILE A 22 6.79 -6.15 14.83
N LEU A 23 6.04 -7.13 15.33
CA LEU A 23 6.22 -8.53 14.95
C LEU A 23 5.79 -8.72 13.50
N THR A 24 6.71 -9.22 12.71
CA THR A 24 6.55 -9.43 11.26
C THR A 24 6.66 -10.91 10.91
N HIS A 25 5.84 -11.35 9.99
CA HIS A 25 5.90 -12.70 9.42
C HIS A 25 5.71 -12.66 7.91
N PHE A 26 6.68 -13.18 7.18
CA PHE A 26 6.58 -13.38 5.75
C PHE A 26 5.85 -14.66 5.42
N ILE A 27 4.83 -14.58 4.58
CA ILE A 27 4.17 -15.77 4.06
C ILE A 27 5.09 -16.43 3.03
N THR A 28 5.31 -17.73 3.20
CA THR A 28 6.19 -18.53 2.34
C THR A 28 5.41 -19.43 1.39
N THR A 29 4.20 -19.02 1.02
CA THR A 29 3.33 -19.75 0.09
C THR A 29 3.96 -19.77 -1.31
N PRO A 30 4.39 -20.93 -1.84
CA PRO A 30 5.03 -20.98 -3.15
C PRO A 30 4.01 -20.69 -4.26
N GLU A 31 4.46 -20.03 -5.31
CA GLU A 31 3.70 -19.93 -6.55
C GLU A 31 3.42 -21.33 -7.13
N PRO A 32 2.24 -21.58 -7.72
CA PRO A 32 1.87 -22.90 -8.25
C PRO A 32 2.83 -23.44 -9.32
N TRP A 33 3.45 -22.54 -10.08
CA TRP A 33 4.40 -22.84 -11.15
C TRP A 33 5.85 -22.94 -10.67
N SER A 34 6.16 -22.54 -9.43
CA SER A 34 7.53 -22.53 -8.94
C SER A 34 8.06 -23.94 -8.71
N GLU A 35 9.33 -24.14 -9.04
CA GLU A 35 10.04 -25.38 -8.75
C GLU A 35 10.47 -25.46 -7.28
N PRO A 36 10.67 -26.68 -6.73
CA PRO A 36 11.20 -26.83 -5.38
C PRO A 36 12.53 -26.10 -5.20
N GLY A 37 12.61 -25.28 -4.15
CA GLY A 37 13.79 -24.46 -3.86
C GLY A 37 13.85 -23.11 -4.58
N SER A 38 12.92 -22.83 -5.49
CA SER A 38 12.70 -21.46 -5.97
C SER A 38 11.95 -20.67 -4.89
N TRP A 39 12.26 -19.39 -4.78
CA TRP A 39 11.74 -18.53 -3.73
C TRP A 39 10.68 -17.55 -4.25
N PHE A 40 9.82 -18.02 -5.15
CA PHE A 40 8.68 -17.29 -5.65
C PHE A 40 7.47 -17.55 -4.77
N TYR A 41 7.08 -16.55 -4.01
CA TYR A 41 5.96 -16.62 -3.08
C TYR A 41 4.78 -15.79 -3.58
N THR A 42 3.59 -16.19 -3.14
CA THR A 42 2.34 -15.57 -3.56
C THR A 42 1.35 -15.41 -2.41
N TYR A 43 0.55 -14.36 -2.47
CA TYR A 43 -0.66 -14.21 -1.67
C TYR A 43 -1.89 -14.83 -2.34
N ASN A 44 -1.78 -15.27 -3.60
CA ASN A 44 -2.81 -15.97 -4.38
C ASN A 44 -2.76 -17.49 -4.21
N GLY A 45 -2.54 -17.96 -3.00
CA GLY A 45 -2.34 -19.40 -2.74
C GLY A 45 -3.51 -20.26 -3.19
N ARG A 46 -3.18 -21.45 -3.72
CA ARG A 46 -4.13 -22.52 -3.97
C ARG A 46 -3.84 -23.63 -2.98
N LEU A 47 -4.78 -23.97 -2.11
CA LEU A 47 -4.59 -24.99 -1.09
C LEU A 47 -4.48 -26.40 -1.70
N THR A 48 -3.36 -26.69 -2.35
CA THR A 48 -3.02 -28.03 -2.84
C THR A 48 -2.04 -28.70 -1.86
N PRO A 49 -1.89 -30.03 -1.90
CA PRO A 49 -0.86 -30.72 -1.11
C PRO A 49 0.55 -30.17 -1.35
N LYS A 50 0.90 -29.84 -2.61
CA LYS A 50 2.17 -29.19 -2.97
C LYS A 50 2.35 -27.86 -2.26
N THR A 51 1.31 -27.01 -2.25
CA THR A 51 1.33 -25.69 -1.61
C THR A 51 1.53 -25.82 -0.09
N VAL A 52 0.73 -26.64 0.57
CA VAL A 52 0.79 -26.82 2.03
C VAL A 52 2.14 -27.37 2.48
N LYS A 53 2.67 -28.37 1.76
CA LYS A 53 4.03 -28.85 2.00
C LYS A 53 5.08 -27.78 1.72
N GLY A 54 4.95 -27.06 0.62
CA GLY A 54 5.90 -26.04 0.19
C GLY A 54 6.00 -24.87 1.17
N VAL A 55 4.90 -24.43 1.78
CA VAL A 55 4.91 -23.42 2.85
C VAL A 55 5.81 -23.86 4.00
N TRP A 56 5.66 -25.10 4.45
CA TRP A 56 6.50 -25.64 5.52
C TRP A 56 7.96 -25.80 5.10
N ASP A 57 8.20 -26.34 3.91
CA ASP A 57 9.57 -26.57 3.42
C ASP A 57 10.35 -25.25 3.29
N ALA A 58 9.68 -24.21 2.82
CA ALA A 58 10.26 -22.89 2.56
C ALA A 58 10.51 -22.04 3.83
N TYR A 59 9.71 -22.23 4.87
CA TYR A 59 9.80 -21.45 6.09
C TYR A 59 11.12 -21.68 6.84
N THR A 60 11.81 -20.61 7.22
CA THR A 60 13.16 -20.68 7.82
C THR A 60 13.14 -20.83 9.34
N ASP A 61 12.28 -20.11 10.04
CA ASP A 61 12.31 -19.99 11.51
C ASP A 61 11.47 -21.06 12.22
N LYS A 62 11.68 -22.33 11.85
CA LYS A 62 10.93 -23.49 12.39
C LYS A 62 11.11 -23.70 13.90
N ASN A 63 12.17 -23.14 14.47
CA ASN A 63 12.42 -23.12 15.89
C ASN A 63 11.48 -22.17 16.66
N LEU A 64 11.02 -21.09 16.03
CA LEU A 64 10.13 -20.11 16.66
C LEU A 64 8.66 -20.57 16.65
N THR A 65 8.19 -21.10 15.53
CA THR A 65 6.82 -21.57 15.40
C THR A 65 6.69 -22.69 14.37
N LYS A 66 5.71 -23.55 14.62
CA LYS A 66 5.27 -24.59 13.67
C LYS A 66 3.95 -24.25 13.02
N ASP A 67 3.31 -23.15 13.43
CA ASP A 67 2.08 -22.66 12.82
C ASP A 67 2.44 -21.57 11.81
N LEU A 68 1.95 -21.71 10.57
CA LEU A 68 2.24 -20.85 9.45
C LEU A 68 0.96 -20.26 8.88
N LEU A 69 1.07 -19.07 8.32
CA LEU A 69 -0.04 -18.36 7.69
C LEU A 69 0.00 -18.59 6.18
N VAL A 70 -1.14 -19.00 5.62
CA VAL A 70 -1.36 -19.11 4.18
C VAL A 70 -2.50 -18.17 3.77
N SER A 71 -2.20 -17.20 2.94
CA SER A 71 -3.23 -16.44 2.22
C SER A 71 -3.63 -17.24 0.98
N TYR A 72 -4.94 -17.53 0.80
CA TYR A 72 -5.40 -18.32 -0.35
C TYR A 72 -6.65 -17.72 -0.99
N GLY A 73 -6.80 -18.00 -2.27
CA GLY A 73 -7.84 -17.41 -3.12
C GLY A 73 -7.26 -16.51 -4.20
N PHE A 74 -8.09 -16.12 -5.16
CA PHE A 74 -7.71 -15.19 -6.22
C PHE A 74 -7.70 -13.76 -5.68
N GLY A 75 -6.55 -13.25 -5.28
CA GLY A 75 -6.34 -11.91 -4.76
C GLY A 75 -6.29 -10.85 -5.87
N ASP A 76 -5.58 -11.14 -6.95
CA ASP A 76 -5.61 -10.32 -8.15
C ASP A 76 -6.97 -10.41 -8.83
N GLY A 77 -7.55 -9.25 -9.14
CA GLY A 77 -8.89 -9.16 -9.71
C GLY A 77 -10.04 -9.41 -8.73
N GLY A 78 -9.74 -9.65 -7.45
CA GLY A 78 -10.76 -9.74 -6.38
C GLY A 78 -11.66 -10.98 -6.45
N GLY A 79 -11.24 -12.07 -7.11
CA GLY A 79 -12.04 -13.28 -7.27
C GLY A 79 -12.26 -14.11 -6.00
N GLY A 80 -11.37 -13.98 -5.02
CA GLY A 80 -11.46 -14.68 -3.74
C GLY A 80 -11.37 -16.21 -3.84
N VAL A 81 -12.01 -16.91 -2.93
CA VAL A 81 -11.98 -18.38 -2.82
C VAL A 81 -13.09 -19.02 -3.64
N ASN A 82 -12.75 -20.02 -4.45
CA ASN A 82 -13.71 -20.81 -5.21
C ASN A 82 -14.08 -22.13 -4.50
N ARG A 83 -15.05 -22.88 -5.08
CA ARG A 83 -15.54 -24.15 -4.51
C ARG A 83 -14.45 -25.20 -4.41
N GLU A 84 -13.56 -25.29 -5.41
CA GLU A 84 -12.46 -26.25 -5.44
C GLU A 84 -11.48 -26.02 -4.28
N MET A 85 -11.11 -24.76 -4.03
CA MET A 85 -10.22 -24.38 -2.92
C MET A 85 -10.83 -24.70 -1.57
N LEU A 86 -12.17 -24.52 -1.41
CA LEU A 86 -12.87 -24.91 -0.18
C LEU A 86 -12.90 -26.41 0.01
N GLU A 87 -13.06 -27.18 -1.06
CA GLU A 87 -13.02 -28.66 -1.00
C GLU A 87 -11.61 -29.16 -0.69
N TYR A 88 -10.57 -28.59 -1.29
CA TYR A 88 -9.19 -28.89 -0.94
C TYR A 88 -8.91 -28.60 0.53
N ARG A 89 -9.35 -27.46 1.02
CA ARG A 89 -9.20 -27.09 2.45
C ARG A 89 -9.79 -28.17 3.36
N ARG A 90 -10.99 -28.68 3.07
CA ARG A 90 -11.65 -29.71 3.87
C ARG A 90 -10.88 -31.04 3.85
N ARG A 91 -10.36 -31.44 2.68
CA ARG A 91 -9.60 -32.68 2.51
C ARG A 91 -8.23 -32.62 3.17
N LEU A 92 -7.59 -31.46 3.14
CA LEU A 92 -6.27 -31.23 3.73
C LEU A 92 -6.28 -31.20 5.27
N ASP A 93 -7.44 -30.99 5.90
CA ASP A 93 -7.54 -30.81 7.35
C ASP A 93 -6.92 -31.98 8.15
N LYS A 94 -7.01 -33.18 7.63
CA LYS A 94 -6.49 -34.40 8.28
C LYS A 94 -5.73 -35.30 7.33
N MET A 95 -5.11 -34.76 6.29
CA MET A 95 -4.38 -35.56 5.32
C MET A 95 -3.07 -36.07 5.95
N PRO A 96 -2.83 -37.38 5.98
CA PRO A 96 -1.59 -37.94 6.53
C PRO A 96 -0.35 -37.43 5.78
N GLY A 97 0.70 -37.10 6.54
CA GLY A 97 1.99 -36.64 5.97
C GLY A 97 2.03 -35.16 5.58
N LEU A 98 0.97 -34.42 5.82
CA LEU A 98 0.91 -32.94 5.63
C LEU A 98 0.59 -32.22 6.93
N PRO A 99 0.98 -30.94 7.05
CA PRO A 99 0.49 -30.09 8.13
C PRO A 99 -1.04 -30.00 8.13
N ASN A 100 -1.63 -29.93 9.32
CA ASN A 100 -3.07 -29.68 9.44
C ASN A 100 -3.41 -28.29 8.96
N VAL A 101 -4.49 -28.16 8.20
CA VAL A 101 -4.95 -26.89 7.63
C VAL A 101 -6.28 -26.50 8.26
N LYS A 102 -6.36 -25.34 8.87
CA LYS A 102 -7.59 -24.75 9.40
C LYS A 102 -7.81 -23.34 8.88
N THR A 103 -9.06 -22.93 8.76
CA THR A 103 -9.40 -21.55 8.45
C THR A 103 -9.34 -20.71 9.73
N GLY A 104 -8.78 -19.52 9.64
CA GLY A 104 -8.65 -18.57 10.76
C GLY A 104 -8.58 -17.14 10.26
N LYS A 105 -8.42 -16.22 11.18
CA LYS A 105 -8.20 -14.81 10.91
C LYS A 105 -6.73 -14.47 11.10
N ALA A 106 -6.19 -13.57 10.29
CA ALA A 106 -4.80 -13.12 10.41
C ALA A 106 -4.49 -12.57 11.81
N GLY A 107 -5.42 -11.78 12.41
CA GLY A 107 -5.22 -11.25 13.76
C GLY A 107 -5.12 -12.34 14.84
N GLU A 108 -5.87 -13.44 14.72
CA GLU A 108 -5.76 -14.59 15.64
C GLU A 108 -4.42 -15.29 15.47
N TYR A 109 -3.97 -15.46 14.23
CA TYR A 109 -2.64 -16.00 13.94
C TYR A 109 -1.54 -15.16 14.59
N PHE A 110 -1.53 -13.85 14.37
CA PHE A 110 -0.51 -12.95 14.95
C PHE A 110 -0.57 -12.89 16.47
N LYS A 111 -1.74 -13.03 17.09
CA LYS A 111 -1.85 -13.15 18.54
C LYS A 111 -1.13 -14.40 19.04
N CYS A 112 -1.40 -15.55 18.44
CA CYS A 112 -0.72 -16.80 18.80
C CYS A 112 0.79 -16.76 18.53
N LEU A 113 1.19 -16.14 17.40
CA LEU A 113 2.60 -15.98 17.05
C LEU A 113 3.32 -15.10 18.08
N ARG A 114 2.72 -13.99 18.49
CA ARG A 114 3.26 -13.10 19.53
C ARG A 114 3.46 -13.83 20.85
N GLU A 115 2.46 -14.58 21.32
CA GLU A 115 2.57 -15.37 22.55
C GLU A 115 3.75 -16.36 22.50
N LYS A 116 4.00 -16.98 21.34
CA LYS A 116 5.15 -17.88 21.14
C LYS A 116 6.49 -17.15 21.16
N VAL A 117 6.57 -16.03 20.46
CA VAL A 117 7.78 -15.20 20.35
C VAL A 117 8.16 -14.60 21.70
N GLU A 118 7.18 -14.14 22.48
CA GLU A 118 7.40 -13.56 23.82
C GLU A 118 7.82 -14.60 24.88
N ASN A 119 7.43 -15.87 24.69
CA ASN A 119 7.70 -16.95 25.64
C ASN A 119 8.82 -17.91 25.18
N THR A 120 9.52 -17.61 24.09
CA THR A 120 10.61 -18.46 23.62
C THR A 120 11.96 -18.05 24.21
N ASN A 121 12.86 -19.04 24.38
CA ASN A 121 14.27 -18.80 24.65
C ASN A 121 15.12 -18.78 23.36
N GLU A 122 14.49 -18.98 22.20
CA GLU A 122 15.15 -18.96 20.92
C GLU A 122 15.43 -17.52 20.48
N TYR A 123 16.47 -17.36 19.65
CA TYR A 123 16.78 -16.06 19.07
C TYR A 123 15.66 -15.58 18.13
N VAL A 124 15.16 -14.39 18.37
CA VAL A 124 14.24 -13.67 17.49
C VAL A 124 15.00 -12.51 16.86
N HIS A 125 15.13 -12.53 15.56
CA HIS A 125 15.84 -11.48 14.84
C HIS A 125 15.12 -10.13 14.94
N THR A 126 15.86 -9.03 15.03
CA THR A 126 15.35 -7.68 14.83
C THR A 126 15.96 -7.12 13.54
N TRP A 127 15.09 -6.83 12.56
CA TRP A 127 15.47 -6.15 11.35
C TRP A 127 15.35 -4.63 11.53
N ASP A 128 16.48 -3.93 11.35
CA ASP A 128 16.57 -2.46 11.44
C ASP A 128 16.90 -1.92 10.04
N GLY A 129 15.88 -1.49 9.30
CA GLY A 129 16.03 -1.03 7.94
C GLY A 129 14.79 -1.25 7.08
N GLU A 130 14.87 -0.90 5.80
CA GLU A 130 13.78 -1.06 4.86
C GLU A 130 13.53 -2.52 4.49
N LEU A 131 12.25 -2.88 4.33
CA LEU A 131 11.82 -4.14 3.72
C LEU A 131 11.61 -3.96 2.21
N TYR A 132 12.57 -3.33 1.55
CA TYR A 132 12.49 -2.97 0.15
C TYR A 132 12.40 -4.18 -0.78
N LEU A 133 11.33 -4.25 -1.57
CA LEU A 133 11.16 -5.25 -2.61
C LEU A 133 11.88 -4.80 -3.90
N GLU A 134 12.86 -5.57 -4.35
CA GLU A 134 13.70 -5.25 -5.51
C GLU A 134 13.05 -5.61 -6.84
N TYR A 135 11.75 -5.27 -7.00
CA TYR A 135 10.98 -5.40 -8.22
C TYR A 135 10.44 -4.05 -8.70
N HIS A 136 9.99 -3.99 -9.94
CA HIS A 136 9.26 -2.87 -10.51
C HIS A 136 9.98 -1.52 -10.40
N ARG A 137 11.30 -1.48 -10.45
CA ARG A 137 12.11 -0.25 -10.27
C ARG A 137 11.82 0.83 -11.31
N GLY A 138 11.36 0.46 -12.51
CA GLY A 138 10.91 1.39 -13.53
C GLY A 138 9.75 2.30 -13.07
N THR A 139 8.98 1.88 -12.07
CA THR A 139 7.87 2.65 -11.52
C THR A 139 8.27 3.98 -10.90
N TYR A 140 9.52 4.15 -10.52
CA TYR A 140 10.03 5.42 -9.99
C TYR A 140 10.11 6.54 -11.04
N THR A 141 10.26 6.18 -12.30
CA THR A 141 10.49 7.14 -13.40
C THR A 141 9.53 7.03 -14.56
N SER A 142 8.86 5.89 -14.74
CA SER A 142 7.89 5.70 -15.82
C SER A 142 6.75 6.71 -15.72
N GLN A 143 6.34 7.31 -16.85
CA GLN A 143 5.29 8.32 -16.91
C GLN A 143 5.56 9.50 -15.94
N ALA A 144 6.75 10.11 -16.07
CA ALA A 144 7.24 11.18 -15.20
C ALA A 144 6.28 12.38 -15.09
N TYR A 145 5.53 12.68 -16.15
CA TYR A 145 4.50 13.72 -16.15
C TYR A 145 3.45 13.49 -15.05
N THR A 146 2.95 12.26 -14.92
CA THR A 146 1.95 11.90 -13.90
C THR A 146 2.49 12.13 -12.50
N LYS A 147 3.73 11.73 -12.23
CA LYS A 147 4.41 11.95 -10.95
C LYS A 147 4.61 13.43 -10.62
N MET A 148 5.05 14.19 -11.62
CA MET A 148 5.23 15.63 -11.51
C MET A 148 3.91 16.33 -11.19
N MET A 149 2.85 16.02 -11.95
CA MET A 149 1.53 16.64 -11.76
C MET A 149 0.91 16.25 -10.42
N ASN A 150 1.04 14.99 -10.01
CA ASN A 150 0.59 14.57 -8.69
C ASN A 150 1.21 15.45 -7.59
N ARG A 151 2.53 15.58 -7.58
CA ARG A 151 3.22 16.40 -6.57
C ARG A 151 2.87 17.87 -6.65
N ARG A 152 2.80 18.41 -7.86
CA ARG A 152 2.42 19.82 -8.10
C ARG A 152 1.02 20.11 -7.57
N LEU A 153 0.06 19.25 -7.86
CA LEU A 153 -1.32 19.43 -7.44
C LEU A 153 -1.51 19.22 -5.93
N GLU A 154 -0.82 18.27 -5.31
CA GLU A 154 -0.83 18.14 -3.84
C GLU A 154 -0.43 19.46 -3.15
N LEU A 155 0.62 20.11 -3.63
CA LEU A 155 1.08 21.40 -3.09
C LEU A 155 0.08 22.52 -3.39
N LEU A 156 -0.37 22.61 -4.64
CA LEU A 156 -1.32 23.63 -5.08
C LEU A 156 -2.63 23.57 -4.30
N TYR A 157 -3.19 22.38 -4.08
CA TYR A 157 -4.42 22.18 -3.33
C TYR A 157 -4.24 22.52 -1.84
N ARG A 158 -3.12 22.10 -1.24
CA ARG A 158 -2.80 22.49 0.14
C ARG A 158 -2.73 24.01 0.32
N GLU A 159 -2.07 24.70 -0.61
CA GLU A 159 -1.99 26.15 -0.60
C GLU A 159 -3.36 26.80 -0.79
N THR A 160 -4.18 26.26 -1.69
CA THR A 160 -5.54 26.75 -1.96
C THR A 160 -6.44 26.59 -0.74
N GLU A 161 -6.39 25.43 -0.06
CA GLU A 161 -7.14 25.22 1.18
C GLU A 161 -6.70 26.17 2.29
N TRP A 162 -5.40 26.42 2.40
CA TRP A 162 -4.84 27.35 3.37
C TRP A 162 -5.35 28.78 3.13
N LEU A 163 -5.29 29.27 1.89
CA LEU A 163 -5.84 30.58 1.51
C LEU A 163 -7.36 30.65 1.72
N GLY A 164 -8.08 29.58 1.41
CA GLY A 164 -9.51 29.48 1.64
C GLY A 164 -9.88 29.58 3.12
N ALA A 165 -9.15 28.89 3.98
CA ALA A 165 -9.34 28.97 5.42
C ALA A 165 -9.05 30.37 5.97
N MET A 166 -7.96 31.01 5.52
CA MET A 166 -7.64 32.40 5.89
C MET A 166 -8.74 33.37 5.45
N THR A 167 -9.26 33.22 4.23
CA THR A 167 -10.35 34.04 3.70
C THR A 167 -11.63 33.88 4.51
N ALA A 168 -11.99 32.64 4.85
CA ALA A 168 -13.16 32.33 5.66
C ALA A 168 -13.06 32.91 7.06
N LEU A 169 -11.89 32.84 7.68
CA LEU A 169 -11.63 33.44 9.01
C LEU A 169 -11.72 34.99 8.95
N ASN A 170 -11.12 35.58 7.93
CA ASN A 170 -11.16 37.05 7.76
C ASN A 170 -12.59 37.56 7.55
N ASN A 171 -13.39 36.84 6.77
CA ASN A 171 -14.78 37.21 6.48
C ASN A 171 -15.73 36.75 7.60
N LYS A 172 -15.28 35.94 8.56
CA LYS A 172 -16.10 35.30 9.60
C LYS A 172 -17.25 34.49 9.02
N ASP A 173 -17.04 33.92 7.84
CA ASP A 173 -18.02 33.13 7.10
C ASP A 173 -17.32 31.95 6.39
N PHE A 174 -17.58 30.73 6.86
CA PHE A 174 -17.08 29.53 6.21
C PHE A 174 -17.88 29.10 4.96
N GLY A 175 -19.01 29.78 4.67
CA GLY A 175 -19.74 29.56 3.43
C GLY A 175 -18.96 29.98 2.18
N VAL A 176 -17.93 30.81 2.32
CA VAL A 176 -17.04 31.19 1.22
C VAL A 176 -15.99 30.12 0.89
N TYR A 177 -15.83 29.10 1.72
CA TYR A 177 -14.88 28.01 1.48
C TYR A 177 -15.44 27.03 0.44
N PRO A 178 -14.79 26.83 -0.72
CA PRO A 178 -15.34 26.09 -1.86
C PRO A 178 -15.12 24.57 -1.71
N SER A 179 -15.67 23.98 -0.66
CA SER A 179 -15.48 22.56 -0.33
C SER A 179 -15.81 21.60 -1.49
N THR A 180 -16.86 21.94 -2.26
CA THR A 180 -17.29 21.12 -3.40
C THR A 180 -16.23 21.08 -4.51
N ASN A 181 -15.69 22.25 -4.89
CA ASN A 181 -14.69 22.36 -5.94
C ASN A 181 -13.36 21.71 -5.52
N LEU A 182 -12.91 21.98 -4.30
CA LEU A 182 -11.69 21.37 -3.76
C LEU A 182 -11.84 19.85 -3.62
N THR A 183 -13.00 19.37 -3.15
CA THR A 183 -13.28 17.92 -3.09
C THR A 183 -13.26 17.28 -4.47
N LYS A 184 -13.80 17.94 -5.51
CA LYS A 184 -13.74 17.43 -6.89
C LYS A 184 -12.28 17.24 -7.33
N GLY A 185 -11.44 18.22 -7.15
CA GLY A 185 -10.05 18.14 -7.54
C GLY A 185 -9.25 17.12 -6.73
N TRP A 186 -9.44 17.07 -5.41
CA TRP A 186 -8.83 16.02 -4.58
C TRP A 186 -9.21 14.61 -5.02
N LYS A 187 -10.47 14.38 -5.38
CA LYS A 187 -10.88 13.07 -5.92
C LYS A 187 -10.15 12.71 -7.21
N THR A 188 -9.87 13.69 -8.07
CA THR A 188 -9.06 13.47 -9.27
C THR A 188 -7.61 13.10 -8.90
N ILE A 189 -6.97 13.87 -8.02
CA ILE A 189 -5.60 13.61 -7.57
C ILE A 189 -5.49 12.21 -6.96
N LEU A 190 -6.39 11.86 -6.03
CA LEU A 190 -6.39 10.57 -5.34
C LEU A 190 -6.66 9.39 -6.28
N ARG A 191 -7.54 9.57 -7.28
CA ARG A 191 -7.76 8.54 -8.31
C ARG A 191 -6.49 8.26 -9.11
N HIS A 192 -5.73 9.29 -9.46
CA HIS A 192 -4.48 9.12 -10.20
C HIS A 192 -3.31 8.60 -9.35
N GLN A 193 -3.46 8.51 -8.03
CA GLN A 193 -2.56 7.77 -7.15
C GLN A 193 -2.80 6.26 -7.15
N PHE A 194 -3.77 5.78 -7.95
CA PHE A 194 -3.99 4.35 -8.13
C PHE A 194 -2.72 3.62 -8.54
N HIS A 195 -2.50 2.42 -7.98
CA HIS A 195 -1.23 1.69 -8.06
C HIS A 195 -0.80 1.27 -9.48
N ASP A 196 -1.64 1.44 -10.50
CA ASP A 196 -1.29 1.25 -11.90
C ASP A 196 -1.27 2.57 -12.70
N ILE A 197 -1.67 3.69 -12.13
CA ILE A 197 -1.59 5.00 -12.80
C ILE A 197 -0.29 5.73 -12.42
N ILE A 198 -0.09 6.02 -11.14
CA ILE A 198 1.10 6.77 -10.70
C ILE A 198 2.41 6.03 -10.98
N PRO A 199 2.50 4.69 -10.92
CA PRO A 199 3.73 3.97 -11.25
C PRO A 199 4.04 3.91 -12.75
N GLY A 200 3.08 4.20 -13.62
CA GLY A 200 3.29 4.20 -15.06
C GLY A 200 2.97 2.90 -15.78
N SER A 201 2.22 1.98 -15.15
CA SER A 201 1.93 0.63 -15.65
C SER A 201 0.54 0.46 -16.30
N SER A 202 -0.23 1.55 -16.45
CA SER A 202 -1.50 1.54 -17.18
C SER A 202 -1.33 1.61 -18.69
N ILE A 203 -2.43 1.43 -19.44
CA ILE A 203 -2.48 1.57 -20.88
C ILE A 203 -2.38 3.05 -21.30
N THR A 204 -2.07 3.31 -22.57
CA THR A 204 -1.83 4.65 -23.12
C THR A 204 -3.01 5.59 -22.89
N GLU A 205 -4.22 5.12 -23.12
CA GLU A 205 -5.47 5.89 -23.00
C GLU A 205 -5.65 6.48 -21.59
N VAL A 206 -5.27 5.74 -20.56
CA VAL A 206 -5.32 6.23 -19.17
C VAL A 206 -4.43 7.46 -18.99
N TYR A 207 -3.26 7.52 -19.63
CA TYR A 207 -2.37 8.68 -19.54
C TYR A 207 -2.82 9.85 -20.41
N GLU A 208 -3.57 9.62 -21.46
CA GLU A 208 -4.25 10.67 -22.21
C GLU A 208 -5.34 11.33 -21.37
N ASP A 209 -6.21 10.54 -20.74
CA ASP A 209 -7.23 10.99 -19.81
C ASP A 209 -6.61 11.73 -18.61
N THR A 210 -5.55 11.17 -18.02
CA THR A 210 -4.83 11.77 -16.88
C THR A 210 -4.35 13.19 -17.18
N LYS A 211 -3.87 13.46 -18.39
CA LYS A 211 -3.43 14.81 -18.79
C LYS A 211 -4.58 15.83 -18.83
N VAL A 212 -5.75 15.40 -19.24
CA VAL A 212 -6.95 16.24 -19.28
C VAL A 212 -7.43 16.52 -17.87
N GLU A 213 -7.59 15.47 -17.08
CA GLU A 213 -8.13 15.54 -15.73
C GLU A 213 -7.23 16.32 -14.75
N TYR A 214 -5.90 16.19 -14.88
CA TYR A 214 -4.97 17.00 -14.08
C TYR A 214 -5.04 18.50 -14.44
N ARG A 215 -5.23 18.84 -15.72
CA ARG A 215 -5.44 20.24 -16.11
C ARG A 215 -6.73 20.81 -15.51
N GLU A 216 -7.82 20.06 -15.58
CA GLU A 216 -9.09 20.47 -14.96
C GLU A 216 -8.93 20.68 -13.44
N ALA A 217 -8.23 19.79 -12.76
CA ALA A 217 -7.96 19.91 -11.33
C ALA A 217 -7.08 21.16 -11.04
N GLU A 218 -6.08 21.42 -11.87
CA GLU A 218 -5.23 22.61 -11.74
C GLU A 218 -6.03 23.91 -11.93
N GLU A 219 -6.87 23.97 -12.96
CA GLU A 219 -7.72 25.13 -13.25
C GLU A 219 -8.69 25.44 -12.09
N ILE A 220 -9.28 24.39 -11.48
CA ILE A 220 -10.14 24.56 -10.29
C ILE A 220 -9.36 25.24 -9.17
N ALA A 221 -8.18 24.73 -8.81
CA ALA A 221 -7.42 25.29 -7.71
C ALA A 221 -6.89 26.69 -7.99
N LEU A 222 -6.39 26.97 -9.19
CA LEU A 222 -5.90 28.28 -9.58
C LEU A 222 -7.02 29.32 -9.56
N LYS A 223 -8.21 28.97 -10.03
CA LYS A 223 -9.37 29.85 -9.98
C LYS A 223 -9.77 30.21 -8.54
N GLU A 224 -9.79 29.23 -7.66
CA GLU A 224 -10.10 29.48 -6.24
C GLU A 224 -9.01 30.29 -5.55
N GLN A 225 -7.73 30.05 -5.87
CA GLN A 225 -6.64 30.90 -5.36
C GLN A 225 -6.79 32.36 -5.78
N GLU A 226 -7.15 32.62 -7.04
CA GLU A 226 -7.35 33.98 -7.52
C GLU A 226 -8.50 34.66 -6.78
N ASN A 227 -9.62 33.97 -6.58
CA ASN A 227 -10.74 34.48 -5.78
C ASN A 227 -10.32 34.82 -4.36
N PHE A 228 -9.53 33.98 -3.70
CA PHE A 228 -9.05 34.23 -2.33
C PHE A 228 -8.06 35.39 -2.27
N LYS A 229 -7.10 35.45 -3.19
CA LYS A 229 -6.15 36.54 -3.27
C LYS A 229 -6.87 37.88 -3.44
N SER A 230 -7.83 37.96 -4.34
CA SER A 230 -8.64 39.16 -4.56
C SER A 230 -9.47 39.57 -3.33
N SER A 231 -9.89 38.60 -2.52
CA SER A 231 -10.62 38.86 -1.26
C SER A 231 -9.71 39.31 -0.11
N LEU A 232 -8.48 38.81 -0.05
CA LEU A 232 -7.53 39.08 1.03
C LEU A 232 -6.74 40.37 0.83
N VAL A 233 -6.54 40.79 -0.41
CA VAL A 233 -5.72 41.95 -0.78
C VAL A 233 -6.60 43.10 -1.22
N LYS A 234 -6.35 44.30 -0.66
CA LYS A 234 -6.91 45.54 -1.19
C LYS A 234 -5.91 46.15 -2.17
N GLU A 235 -6.32 46.33 -3.41
CA GLU A 235 -5.49 47.02 -4.40
C GLU A 235 -5.17 48.45 -3.92
N ASN A 236 -3.87 48.78 -3.92
CA ASN A 236 -3.38 50.11 -3.62
C ASN A 236 -2.16 50.37 -4.52
N GLU A 237 -2.15 51.48 -5.23
CA GLU A 237 -1.18 51.80 -6.28
C GLU A 237 0.29 51.76 -5.83
N ASN A 238 0.58 51.80 -4.54
CA ASN A 238 1.94 51.95 -4.01
C ASN A 238 2.33 50.85 -2.97
N THR A 239 1.61 49.73 -2.90
CA THR A 239 1.89 48.71 -1.90
C THR A 239 1.94 47.30 -2.51
N TRP A 240 2.85 46.49 -2.01
CA TRP A 240 2.93 45.07 -2.28
C TRP A 240 2.38 44.30 -1.08
N THR A 241 1.49 43.35 -1.32
CA THR A 241 1.05 42.42 -0.29
C THR A 241 1.77 41.11 -0.50
N VAL A 242 2.47 40.63 0.51
CA VAL A 242 3.12 39.33 0.52
C VAL A 242 2.31 38.43 1.43
N ILE A 243 1.90 37.28 0.90
CA ILE A 243 1.28 36.18 1.65
C ILE A 243 2.34 35.08 1.77
N ASN A 244 2.78 34.84 3.00
CA ASN A 244 3.81 33.83 3.30
C ASN A 244 3.27 32.80 4.30
#